data_961bfac19664cdfd1dc293eddfae9bad
#
_entry.id   961bfac19664cdfd1dc293eddfae9bad
#
_cell.length_a   1.000
_cell.length_b   1.000
_cell.length_c   1.000
_cell.angle_alpha   90.00
_cell.angle_beta   90.00
_cell.angle_gamma   90.00
#
_symmetry.space_group_name_H-M   'P 1'
#
loop_
_entity.id
_entity.type
_entity.pdbx_description
1 polymer ?
#
loop_
_entity_poly.entity_id
_entity_poly.type
_entity_poly.pdbx_seq_one_letter_code
_entity_poly.pdbx_strand_id
1 'polypeptide(L)'
;MDTTSLESRSLADGAWRRRGSPWFRRILPIAVLLLVAGAWFGSLELRGLFVPDEGRYAEIPRGMLASGDWITPRLNGLKYFEKPPLQYWLTAFSFFLFGEDEWTARLPAAMAGFFAMLMVGYTGYRLWDARTGALAAFFLVGSWAYFLAGQFLTLDMTLTACLTFALCSFLLAQKEISASHRNAWMIAAWLSAALAVLSKGLVGIVLPAITLLAYIALRRETGLLRRLNPVIGGALFLLISLPWFVAVQLRNPEFFHFFFIHEHIERYAQAGHNRPGSWWYYIPIMIVGLLPWTPALVKECIDWQKEQRQRAGGFSPELFCVLWAGVIVLFFSAAQSKLPAYILPALPAIALVLANRIQTREANSLRWSAWGSALVGIVLIGLIALLPHLSTFAALGEEGTSHTPWLYGAAGTLIVTGVCAIWSLHSMRKLAAIMLLVVGTLGSGNLVFGFLHAVDANFSSERFIEDLTGERTPFRSDVPFYSLAEFDPSVPFYLSRPVTLVSTRGELGPGIDAEPYKVISTMELFEGIWRAQEGQAYAIMRPETLAYLRQRGLPMVEVKSDGRHVVIGRRPEK
;
A
#
# COMPACT_ATOMS: atom_id res chain seq x y z
N MET A 1 -15.08 48.43 -13.69
CA MET A 1 -15.30 47.27 -12.80
C MET A 1 -16.75 46.83 -12.98
N ASP A 2 -16.93 45.70 -13.62
CA ASP A 2 -18.21 45.31 -14.21
C ASP A 2 -19.08 44.57 -13.18
N THR A 3 -20.08 45.26 -12.65
CA THR A 3 -21.05 44.72 -11.66
C THR A 3 -21.94 43.64 -12.23
N THR A 4 -22.06 43.53 -13.55
CA THR A 4 -22.86 42.51 -14.24
C THR A 4 -22.28 41.11 -14.15
N SER A 5 -20.97 40.94 -13.94
CA SER A 5 -20.33 39.63 -13.79
C SER A 5 -20.52 39.02 -12.41
N LEU A 6 -20.78 39.79 -11.38
CA LEU A 6 -21.06 39.36 -10.01
C LEU A 6 -22.52 38.92 -9.83
N GLU A 7 -23.46 39.61 -10.49
CA GLU A 7 -24.87 39.24 -10.46
C GLU A 7 -25.17 37.95 -11.23
N SER A 8 -24.52 37.75 -12.40
CA SER A 8 -24.69 36.50 -13.16
C SER A 8 -24.15 35.24 -12.42
N ARG A 9 -23.09 35.41 -11.60
CA ARG A 9 -22.59 34.34 -10.73
C ARG A 9 -23.54 34.01 -9.58
N SER A 10 -24.16 35.03 -8.97
CA SER A 10 -25.14 34.85 -7.89
C SER A 10 -26.43 34.18 -8.38
N LEU A 11 -26.87 34.47 -9.59
CA LEU A 11 -28.06 33.88 -10.21
C LEU A 11 -27.82 32.40 -10.66
N ALA A 12 -26.63 32.06 -11.13
CA ALA A 12 -26.27 30.70 -11.45
C ALA A 12 -26.17 29.80 -10.20
N ASP A 13 -25.56 30.31 -9.12
CA ASP A 13 -25.52 29.60 -7.82
C ASP A 13 -26.91 29.47 -7.16
N GLY A 14 -27.79 30.43 -7.37
CA GLY A 14 -29.19 30.39 -6.89
C GLY A 14 -30.08 29.38 -7.62
N ALA A 15 -29.84 29.14 -8.91
CA ALA A 15 -30.63 28.22 -9.73
C ALA A 15 -30.41 26.73 -9.36
N TRP A 16 -29.20 26.36 -8.93
CA TRP A 16 -28.92 25.01 -8.43
C TRP A 16 -29.49 24.74 -7.04
N ARG A 17 -29.61 25.77 -6.21
CA ARG A 17 -30.23 25.65 -4.86
C ARG A 17 -31.74 25.37 -4.94
N ARG A 18 -32.42 25.63 -6.07
CA ARG A 18 -33.88 25.53 -6.20
C ARG A 18 -34.41 24.24 -6.86
N ARG A 19 -33.58 23.36 -7.47
CA ARG A 19 -34.05 22.22 -8.28
C ARG A 19 -33.88 20.81 -7.67
N GLY A 20 -33.27 20.63 -6.49
CA GLY A 20 -33.19 19.31 -5.85
C GLY A 20 -34.03 19.27 -4.58
N SER A 21 -34.86 18.24 -4.41
CA SER A 21 -35.53 17.99 -3.14
C SER A 21 -34.49 17.91 -2.00
N PRO A 22 -34.80 18.36 -0.76
CA PRO A 22 -33.86 18.26 0.36
C PRO A 22 -33.33 16.85 0.58
N TRP A 23 -34.12 15.87 0.20
CA TRP A 23 -33.82 14.44 0.28
C TRP A 23 -32.67 14.06 -0.68
N PHE A 24 -32.71 14.49 -1.93
CA PHE A 24 -31.67 14.22 -2.94
C PHE A 24 -30.30 14.79 -2.52
N ARG A 25 -30.26 15.94 -1.86
CA ARG A 25 -29.02 16.56 -1.36
C ARG A 25 -28.38 15.78 -0.22
N ARG A 26 -29.14 15.00 0.54
CA ARG A 26 -28.63 14.17 1.64
C ARG A 26 -28.20 12.80 1.15
N ILE A 27 -28.94 12.21 0.21
CA ILE A 27 -28.68 10.85 -0.29
C ILE A 27 -27.51 10.80 -1.26
N LEU A 28 -27.36 11.79 -2.14
CA LEU A 28 -26.32 11.78 -3.17
C LEU A 28 -24.89 11.62 -2.60
N PRO A 29 -24.46 12.36 -1.56
CA PRO A 29 -23.13 12.15 -0.97
C PRO A 29 -22.94 10.75 -0.38
N ILE A 30 -24.00 10.21 0.26
CA ILE A 30 -23.96 8.85 0.83
C ILE A 30 -23.87 7.82 -0.29
N ALA A 31 -24.66 7.94 -1.35
CA ALA A 31 -24.61 7.04 -2.50
C ALA A 31 -23.24 7.06 -3.17
N VAL A 32 -22.64 8.23 -3.37
CA VAL A 32 -21.29 8.36 -3.91
C VAL A 32 -20.26 7.70 -3.01
N LEU A 33 -20.35 7.92 -1.69
CA LEU A 33 -19.44 7.27 -0.73
C LEU A 33 -19.58 5.75 -0.77
N LEU A 34 -20.80 5.22 -0.84
CA LEU A 34 -21.05 3.77 -0.94
C LEU A 34 -20.54 3.19 -2.26
N LEU A 35 -20.68 3.91 -3.38
CA LEU A 35 -20.10 3.49 -4.67
C LEU A 35 -18.56 3.47 -4.62
N VAL A 36 -17.95 4.50 -4.04
CA VAL A 36 -16.49 4.52 -3.85
C VAL A 36 -16.05 3.40 -2.92
N ALA A 37 -16.75 3.16 -1.80
CA ALA A 37 -16.46 2.07 -0.91
C ALA A 37 -16.60 0.70 -1.59
N GLY A 38 -17.69 0.48 -2.34
CA GLY A 38 -17.87 -0.76 -3.12
C GLY A 38 -16.74 -1.00 -4.12
N ALA A 39 -16.33 0.03 -4.86
CA ALA A 39 -15.21 -0.08 -5.78
C ALA A 39 -13.86 -0.22 -5.09
N TRP A 40 -13.70 0.35 -3.88
CA TRP A 40 -12.47 0.28 -3.08
C TRP A 40 -12.26 -1.09 -2.43
N PHE A 41 -13.32 -1.70 -1.88
CA PHE A 41 -13.23 -2.98 -1.16
C PHE A 41 -13.56 -4.19 -2.04
N GLY A 42 -14.14 -3.99 -3.23
CA GLY A 42 -14.71 -5.06 -4.05
C GLY A 42 -13.70 -6.01 -4.69
N SER A 43 -12.41 -5.67 -4.73
CA SER A 43 -11.36 -6.53 -5.31
C SER A 43 -10.46 -7.21 -4.30
N LEU A 44 -10.72 -7.10 -2.99
CA LEU A 44 -9.84 -7.64 -1.96
C LEU A 44 -9.72 -9.17 -1.98
N GLU A 45 -10.79 -9.85 -2.37
CA GLU A 45 -10.89 -11.33 -2.41
C GLU A 45 -10.49 -11.94 -3.76
N LEU A 46 -10.40 -11.11 -4.82
CA LEU A 46 -10.33 -11.62 -6.20
C LEU A 46 -9.08 -12.44 -6.54
N ARG A 47 -8.03 -12.45 -5.72
CA ARG A 47 -6.75 -13.09 -6.06
C ARG A 47 -6.04 -13.64 -4.84
N GLY A 48 -5.23 -14.66 -5.03
CA GLY A 48 -4.33 -15.20 -4.02
C GLY A 48 -3.31 -14.18 -3.51
N LEU A 49 -2.64 -14.50 -2.41
CA LEU A 49 -1.60 -13.67 -1.82
C LEU A 49 -0.34 -13.67 -2.69
N PHE A 50 0.05 -12.49 -3.19
CA PHE A 50 1.21 -12.34 -4.04
C PHE A 50 2.52 -12.42 -3.23
N VAL A 51 3.40 -13.27 -3.68
CA VAL A 51 4.73 -13.43 -3.06
C VAL A 51 5.71 -12.36 -3.53
N PRO A 52 6.66 -11.97 -2.67
CA PRO A 52 6.87 -12.45 -1.30
C PRO A 52 6.07 -11.67 -0.24
N ASP A 53 5.62 -10.44 -0.54
CA ASP A 53 5.18 -9.49 0.48
C ASP A 53 3.85 -9.88 1.13
N GLU A 54 2.79 -10.18 0.35
CA GLU A 54 1.48 -10.48 0.93
C GLU A 54 1.51 -11.80 1.73
N GLY A 55 2.17 -12.85 1.21
CA GLY A 55 2.33 -14.12 1.93
C GLY A 55 3.02 -13.91 3.28
N ARG A 56 4.09 -13.12 3.31
CA ARG A 56 4.82 -12.78 4.54
C ARG A 56 3.95 -12.06 5.56
N TYR A 57 3.24 -11.01 5.11
CA TYR A 57 2.40 -10.18 5.98
C TYR A 57 1.07 -10.85 6.36
N ALA A 58 0.73 -11.98 5.77
CA ALA A 58 -0.37 -12.85 6.19
C ALA A 58 0.09 -13.96 7.14
N GLU A 59 1.24 -14.62 6.84
CA GLU A 59 1.74 -15.73 7.66
C GLU A 59 2.18 -15.28 9.06
N ILE A 60 2.83 -14.11 9.22
CA ILE A 60 3.25 -13.62 10.54
C ILE A 60 2.04 -13.43 11.48
N PRO A 61 0.96 -12.71 11.09
CA PRO A 61 -0.26 -12.61 11.92
C PRO A 61 -0.93 -13.94 12.21
N ARG A 62 -0.98 -14.86 11.24
CA ARG A 62 -1.50 -16.22 11.44
C ARG A 62 -0.70 -16.95 12.52
N GLY A 63 0.63 -16.88 12.43
CA GLY A 63 1.53 -17.46 13.45
C GLY A 63 1.37 -16.81 14.82
N MET A 64 1.10 -15.49 14.90
CA MET A 64 0.81 -14.79 16.16
C MET A 64 -0.48 -15.31 16.82
N LEU A 65 -1.54 -15.52 16.04
CA LEU A 65 -2.80 -16.09 16.55
C LEU A 65 -2.61 -17.54 17.03
N ALA A 66 -1.96 -18.37 16.21
CA ALA A 66 -1.76 -19.78 16.51
C ALA A 66 -0.87 -20.01 17.75
N SER A 67 0.15 -19.16 17.95
CA SER A 67 1.10 -19.28 19.07
C SER A 67 0.73 -18.49 20.32
N GLY A 68 -0.12 -17.44 20.18
CA GLY A 68 -0.40 -16.47 21.24
C GLY A 68 0.78 -15.52 21.54
N ASP A 69 1.87 -15.54 20.76
CA ASP A 69 3.00 -14.60 20.92
C ASP A 69 2.80 -13.32 20.10
N TRP A 70 2.29 -12.29 20.78
CA TRP A 70 2.03 -10.97 20.20
C TRP A 70 3.24 -10.03 20.23
N ILE A 71 4.38 -10.47 20.80
CA ILE A 71 5.56 -9.63 21.00
C ILE A 71 6.65 -9.94 19.99
N THR A 72 6.98 -11.22 19.77
CA THR A 72 8.04 -11.63 18.85
C THR A 72 7.43 -12.03 17.50
N PRO A 73 7.52 -11.19 16.45
CA PRO A 73 7.07 -11.59 15.12
C PRO A 73 7.86 -12.80 14.62
N ARG A 74 7.16 -13.76 14.01
CA ARG A 74 7.77 -14.98 13.46
C ARG A 74 7.24 -15.26 12.07
N LEU A 75 8.15 -15.49 11.13
CA LEU A 75 7.83 -15.95 9.78
C LEU A 75 8.21 -17.42 9.66
N ASN A 76 7.25 -18.26 9.36
CA ASN A 76 7.43 -19.72 9.34
C ASN A 76 8.03 -20.29 10.66
N GLY A 77 7.62 -19.71 11.80
CA GLY A 77 8.11 -20.07 13.13
C GLY A 77 9.49 -19.54 13.51
N LEU A 78 10.24 -18.91 12.59
CA LEU A 78 11.52 -18.24 12.83
C LEU A 78 11.35 -16.78 13.23
N LYS A 79 12.22 -16.25 14.08
CA LYS A 79 12.22 -14.83 14.46
C LYS A 79 12.37 -13.92 13.24
N TYR A 80 11.53 -12.87 13.18
CA TYR A 80 11.50 -11.95 12.04
C TYR A 80 11.32 -10.50 12.50
N PHE A 81 12.39 -9.71 12.48
CA PHE A 81 12.43 -8.37 13.09
C PHE A 81 12.51 -7.21 12.11
N GLU A 82 12.23 -7.44 10.82
CA GLU A 82 12.35 -6.36 9.82
C GLU A 82 11.39 -5.19 10.07
N LYS A 83 10.24 -5.44 10.67
CA LYS A 83 9.19 -4.43 10.85
C LYS A 83 8.54 -4.49 12.22
N PRO A 84 8.05 -3.33 12.74
CA PRO A 84 7.27 -3.26 13.97
C PRO A 84 5.88 -3.88 13.80
N PRO A 85 5.12 -4.09 14.89
CA PRO A 85 4.01 -5.03 14.94
C PRO A 85 2.66 -4.50 14.48
N LEU A 86 2.47 -3.19 14.27
CA LEU A 86 1.11 -2.63 14.10
C LEU A 86 0.32 -3.30 12.97
N GLN A 87 0.94 -3.50 11.79
CA GLN A 87 0.27 -4.17 10.67
C GLN A 87 -0.06 -5.62 11.02
N TYR A 88 0.87 -6.33 11.67
CA TYR A 88 0.64 -7.72 12.08
C TYR A 88 -0.52 -7.82 13.08
N TRP A 89 -0.57 -6.94 14.07
CA TRP A 89 -1.67 -6.91 15.04
C TRP A 89 -3.02 -6.60 14.40
N LEU A 90 -3.06 -5.64 13.47
CA LEU A 90 -4.30 -5.29 12.74
C LEU A 90 -4.77 -6.47 11.87
N THR A 91 -3.86 -7.14 11.18
CA THR A 91 -4.19 -8.30 10.35
C THR A 91 -4.59 -9.50 11.21
N ALA A 92 -3.88 -9.78 12.31
CA ALA A 92 -4.26 -10.83 13.26
C ALA A 92 -5.64 -10.56 13.87
N PHE A 93 -5.97 -9.30 14.20
CA PHE A 93 -7.29 -8.93 14.68
C PHE A 93 -8.37 -9.13 13.61
N SER A 94 -8.06 -8.84 12.34
CA SER A 94 -8.95 -9.12 11.20
C SER A 94 -9.22 -10.62 11.08
N PHE A 95 -8.17 -11.45 11.17
CA PHE A 95 -8.28 -12.91 11.16
C PHE A 95 -9.11 -13.45 12.35
N PHE A 96 -8.89 -12.90 13.53
CA PHE A 96 -9.67 -13.27 14.71
C PHE A 96 -11.17 -13.02 14.54
N LEU A 97 -11.56 -11.91 13.88
CA LEU A 97 -12.97 -11.54 13.69
C LEU A 97 -13.64 -12.27 12.51
N PHE A 98 -12.90 -12.47 11.42
CA PHE A 98 -13.50 -12.83 10.13
C PHE A 98 -12.92 -14.15 9.53
N GLY A 99 -11.93 -14.76 10.18
CA GLY A 99 -11.23 -15.94 9.67
C GLY A 99 -9.97 -15.59 8.86
N GLU A 100 -9.15 -16.63 8.61
CA GLU A 100 -7.88 -16.53 7.87
C GLU A 100 -8.17 -16.68 6.38
N ASP A 101 -8.21 -15.54 5.66
CA ASP A 101 -8.57 -15.46 4.25
C ASP A 101 -7.82 -14.28 3.58
N GLU A 102 -7.72 -14.22 2.25
CA GLU A 102 -7.01 -13.19 1.50
C GLU A 102 -7.61 -11.81 1.73
N TRP A 103 -8.94 -11.71 1.65
CA TRP A 103 -9.63 -10.43 1.86
C TRP A 103 -9.49 -9.93 3.30
N THR A 104 -9.52 -10.84 4.28
CA THR A 104 -9.35 -10.49 5.69
C THR A 104 -7.91 -10.08 5.99
N ALA A 105 -6.94 -10.65 5.29
CA ALA A 105 -5.54 -10.23 5.36
C ALA A 105 -5.37 -8.78 4.85
N ARG A 106 -6.00 -8.42 3.73
CA ARG A 106 -5.91 -7.09 3.08
C ARG A 106 -6.78 -6.02 3.74
N LEU A 107 -7.85 -6.43 4.42
CA LEU A 107 -8.86 -5.52 4.98
C LEU A 107 -8.27 -4.38 5.84
N PRO A 108 -7.32 -4.60 6.76
CA PRO A 108 -6.76 -3.52 7.58
C PRO A 108 -6.02 -2.46 6.76
N ALA A 109 -5.24 -2.85 5.75
CA ALA A 109 -4.55 -1.90 4.87
C ALA A 109 -5.56 -1.11 4.02
N ALA A 110 -6.58 -1.78 3.47
CA ALA A 110 -7.65 -1.13 2.72
C ALA A 110 -8.44 -0.15 3.59
N MET A 111 -8.81 -0.53 4.83
CA MET A 111 -9.47 0.37 5.79
C MET A 111 -8.60 1.57 6.14
N ALA A 112 -7.30 1.36 6.38
CA ALA A 112 -6.37 2.45 6.66
C ALA A 112 -6.36 3.48 5.51
N GLY A 113 -6.28 3.03 4.26
CA GLY A 113 -6.35 3.90 3.09
C GLY A 113 -7.70 4.61 2.97
N PHE A 114 -8.80 3.90 3.15
CA PHE A 114 -10.14 4.50 3.08
C PHE A 114 -10.36 5.59 4.14
N PHE A 115 -9.98 5.33 5.39
CA PHE A 115 -10.09 6.34 6.45
C PHE A 115 -9.12 7.51 6.27
N ALA A 116 -7.92 7.28 5.71
CA ALA A 116 -7.01 8.37 5.38
C ALA A 116 -7.59 9.27 4.27
N MET A 117 -8.28 8.71 3.27
CA MET A 117 -9.04 9.48 2.28
C MET A 117 -10.11 10.35 2.95
N LEU A 118 -10.88 9.80 3.88
CA LEU A 118 -11.89 10.56 4.63
C LEU A 118 -11.26 11.68 5.48
N MET A 119 -10.11 11.42 6.11
CA MET A 119 -9.35 12.41 6.88
C MET A 119 -8.85 13.56 6.00
N VAL A 120 -8.35 13.26 4.81
CA VAL A 120 -7.95 14.27 3.81
C VAL A 120 -9.16 15.11 3.39
N GLY A 121 -10.28 14.47 3.09
CA GLY A 121 -11.54 15.16 2.77
C GLY A 121 -12.01 16.09 3.90
N TYR A 122 -12.00 15.59 5.13
CA TYR A 122 -12.35 16.37 6.31
C TYR A 122 -11.38 17.54 6.53
N THR A 123 -10.08 17.32 6.35
CA THR A 123 -9.07 18.38 6.48
C THR A 123 -9.27 19.46 5.44
N GLY A 124 -9.48 19.11 4.18
CA GLY A 124 -9.79 20.05 3.11
C GLY A 124 -11.05 20.87 3.39
N TYR A 125 -12.13 20.21 3.90
CA TYR A 125 -13.35 20.86 4.35
C TYR A 125 -13.09 21.89 5.45
N ARG A 126 -12.35 21.52 6.48
CA ARG A 126 -12.07 22.38 7.62
C ARG A 126 -11.10 23.51 7.29
N LEU A 127 -10.13 23.29 6.43
CA LEU A 127 -9.15 24.31 6.05
C LEU A 127 -9.74 25.36 5.09
N TRP A 128 -10.55 24.94 4.15
CA TRP A 128 -11.09 25.79 3.09
C TRP A 128 -12.62 25.73 3.02
N ASP A 129 -13.18 24.75 2.34
CA ASP A 129 -14.63 24.60 2.16
C ASP A 129 -15.03 23.14 1.80
N ALA A 130 -16.36 22.88 1.81
CA ALA A 130 -16.89 21.54 1.58
C ALA A 130 -16.56 20.99 0.17
N ARG A 131 -16.46 21.83 -0.85
CA ARG A 131 -16.12 21.42 -2.20
C ARG A 131 -14.65 21.03 -2.29
N THR A 132 -13.77 21.81 -1.70
CA THR A 132 -12.34 21.51 -1.61
C THR A 132 -12.09 20.20 -0.85
N GLY A 133 -12.83 19.95 0.24
CA GLY A 133 -12.74 18.69 0.97
C GLY A 133 -13.14 17.49 0.12
N ALA A 134 -14.29 17.57 -0.57
CA ALA A 134 -14.72 16.50 -1.48
C ALA A 134 -13.72 16.25 -2.63
N LEU A 135 -13.18 17.33 -3.23
CA LEU A 135 -12.18 17.22 -4.28
C LEU A 135 -10.89 16.57 -3.80
N ALA A 136 -10.43 16.91 -2.58
CA ALA A 136 -9.21 16.31 -2.00
C ALA A 136 -9.36 14.80 -1.80
N ALA A 137 -10.52 14.35 -1.28
CA ALA A 137 -10.82 12.93 -1.16
C ALA A 137 -10.86 12.24 -2.54
N PHE A 138 -11.52 12.84 -3.54
CA PHE A 138 -11.59 12.28 -4.89
C PHE A 138 -10.23 12.25 -5.60
N PHE A 139 -9.40 13.29 -5.45
CA PHE A 139 -8.05 13.27 -6.02
C PHE A 139 -7.18 12.19 -5.40
N LEU A 140 -7.33 11.94 -4.11
CA LEU A 140 -6.57 10.90 -3.44
C LEU A 140 -7.01 9.50 -3.90
N VAL A 141 -8.31 9.17 -3.77
CA VAL A 141 -8.83 7.84 -4.12
C VAL A 141 -8.75 7.55 -5.62
N GLY A 142 -8.86 8.60 -6.45
CA GLY A 142 -8.73 8.52 -7.90
C GLY A 142 -7.28 8.57 -8.40
N SER A 143 -6.27 8.45 -7.54
CA SER A 143 -4.87 8.29 -7.94
C SER A 143 -4.50 6.82 -8.04
N TRP A 144 -3.92 6.38 -9.17
CA TRP A 144 -3.57 4.99 -9.42
C TRP A 144 -2.72 4.37 -8.31
N ALA A 145 -1.64 5.05 -7.90
CA ALA A 145 -0.76 4.52 -6.86
C ALA A 145 -1.48 4.34 -5.52
N TYR A 146 -2.41 5.26 -5.18
CA TYR A 146 -3.16 5.17 -3.93
C TYR A 146 -4.16 4.03 -3.95
N PHE A 147 -4.92 3.89 -5.05
CA PHE A 147 -5.86 2.80 -5.22
C PHE A 147 -5.14 1.45 -5.20
N LEU A 148 -4.10 1.26 -6.03
CA LEU A 148 -3.35 0.01 -6.07
C LEU A 148 -2.76 -0.36 -4.72
N ALA A 149 -2.11 0.59 -4.02
CA ALA A 149 -1.54 0.32 -2.70
C ALA A 149 -2.59 -0.08 -1.65
N GLY A 150 -3.83 0.39 -1.79
CA GLY A 150 -4.95 0.00 -0.93
C GLY A 150 -5.43 -1.44 -1.14
N GLN A 151 -5.06 -2.06 -2.27
CA GLN A 151 -5.47 -3.43 -2.63
C GLN A 151 -4.42 -4.49 -2.28
N PHE A 152 -3.23 -4.07 -1.83
CA PHE A 152 -2.16 -4.99 -1.45
C PHE A 152 -1.92 -4.97 0.06
N LEU A 153 -1.69 -6.14 0.63
CA LEU A 153 -1.27 -6.28 2.01
C LEU A 153 0.19 -5.87 2.16
N THR A 154 0.39 -4.57 2.43
CA THR A 154 1.70 -3.99 2.73
C THR A 154 1.61 -2.99 3.88
N LEU A 155 2.73 -2.72 4.54
CA LEU A 155 2.78 -1.72 5.63
C LEU A 155 2.69 -0.28 5.11
N ASP A 156 2.91 -0.05 3.82
CA ASP A 156 3.02 1.29 3.25
C ASP A 156 1.71 2.07 3.32
N MET A 157 0.57 1.39 3.12
CA MET A 157 -0.74 2.03 3.24
C MET A 157 -1.06 2.38 4.70
N THR A 158 -0.78 1.50 5.65
CA THR A 158 -0.98 1.76 7.08
C THR A 158 -0.07 2.90 7.57
N LEU A 159 1.21 2.93 7.17
CA LEU A 159 2.10 4.05 7.44
C LEU A 159 1.55 5.36 6.83
N THR A 160 1.10 5.31 5.57
CA THR A 160 0.51 6.47 4.88
C THR A 160 -0.69 7.01 5.64
N ALA A 161 -1.58 6.14 6.10
CA ALA A 161 -2.72 6.54 6.91
C ALA A 161 -2.29 7.20 8.23
N CYS A 162 -1.40 6.57 8.98
CA CYS A 162 -0.91 7.12 10.25
C CYS A 162 -0.24 8.49 10.05
N LEU A 163 0.61 8.65 9.03
CA LEU A 163 1.24 9.93 8.70
C LEU A 163 0.21 10.98 8.24
N THR A 164 -0.80 10.55 7.47
CA THR A 164 -1.90 11.43 7.05
C THR A 164 -2.68 11.93 8.26
N PHE A 165 -3.08 11.04 9.18
CA PHE A 165 -3.76 11.44 10.41
C PHE A 165 -2.88 12.37 11.27
N ALA A 166 -1.58 12.09 11.39
CA ALA A 166 -0.66 12.93 12.16
C ALA A 166 -0.55 14.34 11.58
N LEU A 167 -0.27 14.48 10.28
CA LEU A 167 -0.02 15.77 9.64
C LEU A 167 -1.31 16.55 9.37
N CYS A 168 -2.41 15.88 9.04
CA CYS A 168 -3.73 16.50 8.95
C CYS A 168 -4.23 17.00 10.32
N SER A 169 -4.06 16.24 11.40
CA SER A 169 -4.39 16.69 12.75
C SER A 169 -3.55 17.89 13.16
N PHE A 170 -2.26 17.92 12.81
CA PHE A 170 -1.41 19.08 13.01
C PHE A 170 -1.96 20.31 12.25
N LEU A 171 -2.33 20.16 10.97
CA LEU A 171 -2.92 21.24 10.16
C LEU A 171 -4.22 21.77 10.79
N LEU A 172 -5.09 20.89 11.25
CA LEU A 172 -6.36 21.26 11.91
C LEU A 172 -6.08 21.98 13.22
N ALA A 173 -5.13 21.54 14.02
CA ALA A 173 -4.72 22.21 15.24
C ALA A 173 -4.26 23.66 15.01
N GLN A 174 -3.58 23.95 13.87
CA GLN A 174 -3.15 25.32 13.57
C GLN A 174 -4.32 26.26 13.23
N LYS A 175 -5.45 25.72 12.77
CA LYS A 175 -6.65 26.50 12.45
C LYS A 175 -7.54 26.76 13.67
N GLU A 176 -7.46 25.93 14.71
CA GLU A 176 -8.35 26.02 15.86
C GLU A 176 -8.05 27.23 16.75
N ILE A 177 -9.09 28.01 17.05
CA ILE A 177 -9.04 29.15 17.98
C ILE A 177 -9.11 28.63 19.42
N SER A 178 -10.01 27.66 19.69
CA SER A 178 -10.17 27.07 21.01
C SER A 178 -8.95 26.26 21.42
N ALA A 179 -8.37 26.56 22.58
CA ALA A 179 -7.24 25.81 23.12
C ALA A 179 -7.54 24.32 23.35
N SER A 180 -8.78 24.01 23.78
CA SER A 180 -9.23 22.62 24.00
C SER A 180 -9.25 21.82 22.70
N HIS A 181 -9.89 22.34 21.66
CA HIS A 181 -9.94 21.67 20.36
C HIS A 181 -8.55 21.57 19.71
N ARG A 182 -7.74 22.62 19.82
CA ARG A 182 -6.35 22.58 19.35
C ARG A 182 -5.54 21.48 20.03
N ASN A 183 -5.67 21.35 21.37
CA ASN A 183 -4.98 20.32 22.12
C ASN A 183 -5.47 18.92 21.74
N ALA A 184 -6.78 18.74 21.52
CA ALA A 184 -7.33 17.45 21.06
C ALA A 184 -6.74 17.03 19.71
N TRP A 185 -6.64 17.95 18.74
CA TRP A 185 -5.98 17.67 17.46
C TRP A 185 -4.49 17.40 17.61
N MET A 186 -3.80 18.10 18.51
CA MET A 186 -2.38 17.82 18.78
C MET A 186 -2.17 16.46 19.43
N ILE A 187 -3.03 16.04 20.34
CA ILE A 187 -3.04 14.69 20.92
C ILE A 187 -3.23 13.66 19.79
N ALA A 188 -4.22 13.85 18.92
CA ALA A 188 -4.45 12.97 17.77
C ALA A 188 -3.22 12.90 16.85
N ALA A 189 -2.51 14.02 16.63
CA ALA A 189 -1.26 14.04 15.85
C ALA A 189 -0.16 13.18 16.48
N TRP A 190 0.06 13.30 17.79
CA TRP A 190 1.06 12.52 18.50
C TRP A 190 0.72 11.03 18.58
N LEU A 191 -0.56 10.68 18.83
CA LEU A 191 -1.03 9.29 18.80
C LEU A 191 -0.80 8.65 17.44
N SER A 192 -1.15 9.37 16.36
CA SER A 192 -0.96 8.90 14.99
C SER A 192 0.52 8.75 14.62
N ALA A 193 1.39 9.64 15.11
CA ALA A 193 2.84 9.53 14.92
C ALA A 193 3.41 8.30 15.67
N ALA A 194 2.92 7.99 16.88
CA ALA A 194 3.29 6.77 17.61
C ALA A 194 2.88 5.50 16.85
N LEU A 195 1.65 5.48 16.30
CA LEU A 195 1.18 4.38 15.46
C LEU A 195 1.99 4.28 14.15
N ALA A 196 2.42 5.41 13.56
CA ALA A 196 3.30 5.41 12.39
C ALA A 196 4.64 4.74 12.70
N VAL A 197 5.21 4.98 13.89
CA VAL A 197 6.45 4.31 14.35
C VAL A 197 6.20 2.81 14.57
N LEU A 198 5.08 2.42 15.16
CA LEU A 198 4.71 1.00 15.31
C LEU A 198 4.35 0.32 13.97
N SER A 199 4.09 1.08 12.90
CA SER A 199 3.86 0.55 11.55
C SER A 199 5.16 0.25 10.81
N LYS A 200 6.10 1.20 10.76
CA LYS A 200 7.30 1.08 9.90
C LYS A 200 8.60 1.61 10.53
N GLY A 201 8.62 1.86 11.83
CA GLY A 201 9.80 2.33 12.56
C GLY A 201 10.03 3.84 12.46
N LEU A 202 11.30 4.26 12.50
CA LEU A 202 11.71 5.65 12.69
C LEU A 202 11.15 6.64 11.66
N VAL A 203 10.87 6.19 10.43
CA VAL A 203 10.26 7.06 9.38
C VAL A 203 8.93 7.65 9.81
N GLY A 204 8.20 6.99 10.74
CA GLY A 204 6.94 7.45 11.30
C GLY A 204 7.03 8.77 12.06
N ILE A 205 8.17 9.09 12.65
CA ILE A 205 8.40 10.36 13.37
C ILE A 205 9.36 11.29 12.63
N VAL A 206 10.35 10.73 11.92
CA VAL A 206 11.38 11.52 11.21
C VAL A 206 10.75 12.36 10.10
N LEU A 207 9.85 11.80 9.28
CA LEU A 207 9.22 12.52 8.18
C LEU A 207 8.36 13.71 8.65
N PRO A 208 7.45 13.57 9.63
CA PRO A 208 6.74 14.70 10.23
C PRO A 208 7.67 15.74 10.86
N ALA A 209 8.72 15.31 11.56
CA ALA A 209 9.68 16.20 12.19
C ALA A 209 10.44 17.05 11.16
N ILE A 210 10.98 16.43 10.10
CA ILE A 210 11.68 17.15 9.02
C ILE A 210 10.71 18.12 8.32
N THR A 211 9.47 17.70 8.06
CA THR A 211 8.45 18.57 7.43
C THR A 211 8.19 19.83 8.27
N LEU A 212 8.00 19.65 9.58
CA LEU A 212 7.78 20.77 10.50
C LEU A 212 9.01 21.68 10.60
N LEU A 213 10.20 21.10 10.75
CA LEU A 213 11.46 21.87 10.82
C LEU A 213 11.71 22.65 9.54
N ALA A 214 11.46 22.03 8.36
CA ALA A 214 11.57 22.72 7.09
C ALA A 214 10.60 23.92 6.98
N TYR A 215 9.35 23.73 7.46
CA TYR A 215 8.39 24.83 7.50
C TYR A 215 8.84 25.96 8.44
N ILE A 216 9.28 25.63 9.66
CA ILE A 216 9.77 26.60 10.64
C ILE A 216 10.98 27.36 10.11
N ALA A 217 11.94 26.66 9.50
CA ALA A 217 13.13 27.28 8.92
C ALA A 217 12.79 28.26 7.79
N LEU A 218 11.85 27.88 6.91
CA LEU A 218 11.45 28.71 5.77
C LEU A 218 10.63 29.94 6.19
N ARG A 219 9.71 29.78 7.17
CA ARG A 219 8.79 30.85 7.60
C ARG A 219 9.28 31.59 8.85
N ARG A 220 10.31 31.08 9.53
CA ARG A 220 10.84 31.59 10.82
C ARG A 220 9.79 31.64 11.94
N GLU A 221 8.80 30.74 11.90
CA GLU A 221 7.69 30.66 12.85
C GLU A 221 8.00 29.70 14.00
N THR A 222 8.96 30.04 14.87
CA THR A 222 9.34 29.19 16.03
C THR A 222 8.23 28.98 17.05
N GLY A 223 7.19 29.83 17.06
CA GLY A 223 6.02 29.70 17.92
C GLY A 223 5.23 28.40 17.70
N LEU A 224 5.38 27.75 16.54
CA LEU A 224 4.76 26.43 16.25
C LEU A 224 5.27 25.34 17.20
N LEU A 225 6.54 25.39 17.63
CA LEU A 225 7.11 24.41 18.58
C LEU A 225 6.36 24.39 19.92
N ARG A 226 5.95 25.57 20.41
CA ARG A 226 5.15 25.65 21.65
C ARG A 226 3.75 25.10 21.47
N ARG A 227 3.15 25.21 20.28
CA ARG A 227 1.82 24.70 19.97
C ARG A 227 1.77 23.18 19.83
N LEU A 228 2.92 22.51 19.69
CA LEU A 228 3.01 21.04 19.63
C LEU A 228 2.65 20.35 20.96
N ASN A 229 2.61 21.08 22.08
CA ASN A 229 2.49 20.47 23.41
C ASN A 229 3.51 19.32 23.63
N PRO A 230 4.83 19.56 23.44
CA PRO A 230 5.80 18.49 23.28
C PRO A 230 5.94 17.58 24.53
N VAL A 231 5.65 18.11 25.73
CA VAL A 231 5.73 17.33 26.97
C VAL A 231 4.61 16.28 27.02
N ILE A 232 3.34 16.71 26.89
CA ILE A 232 2.19 15.79 26.92
C ILE A 232 2.21 14.89 25.70
N GLY A 233 2.42 15.47 24.50
CA GLY A 233 2.46 14.72 23.25
C GLY A 233 3.61 13.71 23.21
N GLY A 234 4.82 14.11 23.64
CA GLY A 234 5.98 13.22 23.73
C GLY A 234 5.77 12.09 24.75
N ALA A 235 5.16 12.39 25.91
CA ALA A 235 4.83 11.35 26.88
C ALA A 235 3.82 10.32 26.30
N LEU A 236 2.76 10.77 25.62
CA LEU A 236 1.79 9.89 24.95
C LEU A 236 2.44 9.08 23.82
N PHE A 237 3.28 9.72 23.02
CA PHE A 237 4.03 9.04 21.97
C PHE A 237 4.88 7.89 22.53
N LEU A 238 5.65 8.16 23.59
CA LEU A 238 6.47 7.14 24.23
C LEU A 238 5.62 6.05 24.91
N LEU A 239 4.53 6.44 25.58
CA LEU A 239 3.62 5.48 26.24
C LEU A 239 3.03 4.46 25.25
N ILE A 240 2.79 4.85 24.01
CA ILE A 240 2.20 3.97 22.99
C ILE A 240 3.28 3.20 22.23
N SER A 241 4.36 3.89 21.79
CA SER A 241 5.35 3.24 20.93
C SER A 241 6.36 2.41 21.71
N LEU A 242 6.86 2.90 22.84
CA LEU A 242 7.99 2.31 23.56
C LEU A 242 7.71 0.92 24.17
N PRO A 243 6.52 0.61 24.72
CA PRO A 243 6.28 -0.68 25.39
C PRO A 243 6.62 -1.90 24.55
N TRP A 244 6.24 -1.90 23.27
CA TRP A 244 6.56 -3.03 22.40
C TRP A 244 8.08 -3.14 22.14
N PHE A 245 8.75 -2.02 21.86
CA PHE A 245 10.21 -2.03 21.61
C PHE A 245 10.97 -2.53 22.83
N VAL A 246 10.56 -2.15 24.04
CA VAL A 246 11.14 -2.66 25.28
C VAL A 246 10.85 -4.14 25.46
N ALA A 247 9.60 -4.56 25.28
CA ALA A 247 9.21 -5.96 25.48
C ALA A 247 9.92 -6.91 24.49
N VAL A 248 10.01 -6.54 23.21
CA VAL A 248 10.70 -7.37 22.22
C VAL A 248 12.20 -7.43 22.47
N GLN A 249 12.84 -6.31 22.89
CA GLN A 249 14.25 -6.27 23.23
C GLN A 249 14.59 -7.14 24.45
N LEU A 250 13.75 -7.10 25.48
CA LEU A 250 13.94 -7.93 26.68
C LEU A 250 13.83 -9.44 26.38
N ARG A 251 13.00 -9.81 25.41
CA ARG A 251 12.85 -11.22 24.98
C ARG A 251 13.89 -11.66 23.95
N ASN A 252 14.43 -10.72 23.17
CA ASN A 252 15.30 -10.99 22.03
C ASN A 252 16.47 -9.98 22.04
N PRO A 253 17.60 -10.31 22.68
CA PRO A 253 18.74 -9.38 22.82
C PRO A 253 19.30 -8.87 21.50
N GLU A 254 19.20 -9.64 20.43
CA GLU A 254 19.66 -9.31 19.07
C GLU A 254 18.80 -8.26 18.36
N PHE A 255 17.57 -8.00 18.87
CA PHE A 255 16.58 -7.14 18.20
C PHE A 255 17.10 -5.72 17.93
N PHE A 256 17.73 -5.06 18.94
CA PHE A 256 18.17 -3.66 18.81
C PHE A 256 19.17 -3.50 17.67
N HIS A 257 20.18 -4.35 17.62
CA HIS A 257 21.22 -4.27 16.58
C HIS A 257 20.60 -4.52 15.19
N PHE A 258 19.78 -5.57 15.05
CA PHE A 258 19.15 -5.89 13.79
C PHE A 258 18.20 -4.78 13.32
N PHE A 259 17.27 -4.35 14.20
CA PHE A 259 16.23 -3.41 13.80
C PHE A 259 16.75 -1.98 13.59
N PHE A 260 17.50 -1.44 14.55
CA PHE A 260 17.93 -0.04 14.47
C PHE A 260 19.20 0.16 13.63
N ILE A 261 20.17 -0.74 13.71
CA ILE A 261 21.43 -0.58 12.98
C ILE A 261 21.27 -1.14 11.55
N HIS A 262 21.00 -2.43 11.42
CA HIS A 262 20.95 -3.08 10.11
C HIS A 262 19.78 -2.59 9.25
N GLU A 263 18.53 -2.61 9.75
CA GLU A 263 17.34 -2.25 8.96
C GLU A 263 17.15 -0.75 8.73
N HIS A 264 17.62 0.13 9.63
CA HIS A 264 17.41 1.57 9.48
C HIS A 264 18.65 2.31 8.99
N ILE A 265 19.81 2.12 9.62
CA ILE A 265 21.02 2.88 9.29
C ILE A 265 21.71 2.29 8.06
N GLU A 266 22.07 1.02 8.11
CA GLU A 266 22.81 0.38 7.02
C GLU A 266 21.99 0.31 5.74
N ARG A 267 20.72 -0.06 5.83
CA ARG A 267 19.79 -0.12 4.69
C ARG A 267 19.58 1.24 4.02
N TYR A 268 19.57 2.33 4.79
CA TYR A 268 19.47 3.68 4.22
C TYR A 268 20.77 4.13 3.56
N ALA A 269 21.93 3.83 4.19
CA ALA A 269 23.24 4.34 3.81
C ALA A 269 24.02 3.44 2.82
N GLN A 270 23.74 2.13 2.81
CA GLN A 270 24.52 1.15 2.03
C GLN A 270 23.70 0.52 0.91
N ALA A 271 24.37 0.23 -0.23
CA ALA A 271 23.75 -0.42 -1.40
C ALA A 271 23.53 -1.95 -1.24
N GLY A 272 23.73 -2.51 -0.03
CA GLY A 272 23.78 -3.96 0.23
C GLY A 272 22.46 -4.74 0.05
N HIS A 273 21.31 -4.08 -0.17
CA HIS A 273 19.99 -4.73 -0.22
C HIS A 273 19.44 -4.96 -1.64
N ASN A 274 20.29 -5.08 -2.66
CA ASN A 274 19.94 -5.42 -4.06
C ASN A 274 18.74 -4.64 -4.68
N ARG A 275 18.43 -3.43 -4.20
CA ARG A 275 17.38 -2.55 -4.76
C ARG A 275 17.93 -1.15 -5.05
N PRO A 276 19.06 -1.04 -5.80
CA PRO A 276 19.62 0.26 -6.14
C PRO A 276 18.69 1.00 -7.09
N GLY A 277 18.56 2.31 -6.91
CA GLY A 277 17.76 3.15 -7.78
C GLY A 277 18.39 4.53 -7.97
N SER A 278 18.27 5.11 -9.17
CA SER A 278 18.72 6.47 -9.47
C SER A 278 17.97 7.49 -8.59
N TRP A 279 18.55 8.67 -8.36
CA TRP A 279 17.91 9.75 -7.57
C TRP A 279 16.56 10.19 -8.16
N TRP A 280 16.36 10.05 -9.46
CA TRP A 280 15.11 10.38 -10.18
C TRP A 280 14.09 9.23 -10.22
N TYR A 281 14.37 8.11 -9.57
CA TYR A 281 13.52 6.89 -9.56
C TYR A 281 12.03 7.18 -9.31
N TYR A 282 11.72 8.13 -8.42
CA TYR A 282 10.34 8.45 -8.07
C TYR A 282 9.63 9.38 -9.06
N ILE A 283 10.34 10.02 -10.00
CA ILE A 283 9.70 10.91 -10.98
C ILE A 283 8.73 10.14 -11.87
N PRO A 284 9.12 9.08 -12.59
CA PRO A 284 8.18 8.30 -13.40
C PRO A 284 7.09 7.64 -12.57
N ILE A 285 7.39 7.18 -11.35
CA ILE A 285 6.40 6.58 -10.45
C ILE A 285 5.34 7.60 -10.05
N MET A 286 5.72 8.83 -9.73
CA MET A 286 4.77 9.90 -9.45
C MET A 286 3.94 10.28 -10.68
N ILE A 287 4.55 10.36 -11.86
CA ILE A 287 3.85 10.67 -13.11
C ILE A 287 2.74 9.65 -13.36
N VAL A 288 3.05 8.36 -13.27
CA VAL A 288 2.08 7.28 -13.48
C VAL A 288 1.13 7.14 -12.30
N GLY A 289 1.66 7.14 -11.08
CA GLY A 289 0.89 6.90 -9.85
C GLY A 289 -0.15 7.97 -9.53
N LEU A 290 0.08 9.22 -9.97
CA LEU A 290 -0.88 10.32 -9.82
C LEU A 290 -1.87 10.43 -10.97
N LEU A 291 -1.79 9.58 -12.00
CA LEU A 291 -2.81 9.59 -13.04
C LEU A 291 -4.22 9.38 -12.43
N PRO A 292 -5.25 10.05 -12.97
CA PRO A 292 -5.25 10.97 -14.12
C PRO A 292 -4.86 12.42 -13.79
N TRP A 293 -4.43 12.73 -12.57
CA TRP A 293 -4.24 14.10 -12.05
C TRP A 293 -2.90 14.73 -12.43
N THR A 294 -1.93 13.95 -12.90
CA THR A 294 -0.57 14.42 -13.24
C THR A 294 -0.57 15.64 -14.17
N PRO A 295 -1.35 15.69 -15.27
CA PRO A 295 -1.36 16.86 -16.14
C PRO A 295 -1.87 18.13 -15.44
N ALA A 296 -2.90 17.98 -14.58
CA ALA A 296 -3.41 19.10 -13.79
C ALA A 296 -2.37 19.57 -12.77
N LEU A 297 -1.69 18.65 -12.09
CA LEU A 297 -0.66 18.96 -11.10
C LEU A 297 0.50 19.75 -11.74
N VAL A 298 1.01 19.30 -12.89
CA VAL A 298 2.10 19.98 -13.60
C VAL A 298 1.70 21.43 -13.93
N LYS A 299 0.49 21.63 -14.48
CA LYS A 299 -0.01 22.98 -14.79
C LYS A 299 -0.11 23.85 -13.53
N GLU A 300 -0.68 23.32 -12.46
CA GLU A 300 -0.83 24.06 -11.20
C GLU A 300 0.52 24.40 -10.55
N CYS A 301 1.52 23.53 -10.67
CA CYS A 301 2.88 23.80 -10.17
C CYS A 301 3.54 24.96 -10.94
N ILE A 302 3.39 25.01 -12.27
CA ILE A 302 3.92 26.12 -13.11
C ILE A 302 3.27 27.44 -12.71
N ASP A 303 1.96 27.45 -12.52
CA ASP A 303 1.22 28.67 -12.15
C ASP A 303 1.49 29.10 -10.70
N TRP A 304 1.75 28.15 -9.78
CA TRP A 304 2.08 28.43 -8.38
C TRP A 304 3.38 29.21 -8.21
N GLN A 305 4.41 28.88 -8.99
CA GLN A 305 5.70 29.58 -8.94
C GLN A 305 5.58 31.10 -9.26
N LYS A 306 4.62 31.47 -10.11
CA LYS A 306 4.37 32.86 -10.49
C LYS A 306 3.71 33.68 -9.37
N GLU A 307 2.95 33.01 -8.47
CA GLU A 307 2.13 33.66 -7.44
C GLU A 307 2.81 33.81 -6.08
N GLN A 308 3.78 32.97 -5.75
CA GLN A 308 4.43 32.95 -4.41
C GLN A 308 5.11 34.27 -4.05
N ARG A 309 5.40 35.14 -5.02
CA ARG A 309 6.05 36.44 -4.77
C ARG A 309 5.17 37.44 -4.01
N GLN A 310 3.89 37.16 -3.75
CA GLN A 310 2.93 38.14 -3.21
C GLN A 310 2.32 37.77 -1.84
N ARG A 311 2.62 36.61 -1.23
CA ARG A 311 1.97 36.20 0.02
C ARG A 311 2.78 36.58 1.26
N ALA A 312 2.27 37.53 2.04
CA ALA A 312 2.80 37.96 3.35
C ALA A 312 1.97 37.39 4.50
N GLY A 313 2.65 36.91 5.57
CA GLY A 313 2.12 36.73 6.92
C GLY A 313 1.26 35.50 7.22
N GLY A 314 1.51 34.85 8.38
CA GLY A 314 0.68 33.77 8.97
C GLY A 314 0.99 32.35 8.47
N PHE A 315 0.43 31.34 9.18
CA PHE A 315 0.55 29.93 8.83
C PHE A 315 -0.13 29.62 7.51
N SER A 316 0.60 29.01 6.58
CA SER A 316 0.11 28.64 5.25
C SER A 316 -0.06 27.10 5.15
N PRO A 317 -1.30 26.57 5.20
CA PRO A 317 -1.56 25.14 5.02
C PRO A 317 -1.07 24.61 3.67
N GLU A 318 -1.22 25.40 2.59
CA GLU A 318 -0.78 25.02 1.25
C GLU A 318 0.74 24.81 1.19
N LEU A 319 1.52 25.77 1.73
CA LEU A 319 2.98 25.64 1.80
C LEU A 319 3.41 24.45 2.65
N PHE A 320 2.73 24.21 3.79
CA PHE A 320 3.01 23.06 4.63
C PHE A 320 2.79 21.74 3.88
N CYS A 321 1.70 21.60 3.13
CA CYS A 321 1.44 20.43 2.30
C CYS A 321 2.48 20.25 1.18
N VAL A 322 2.92 21.34 0.54
CA VAL A 322 4.00 21.27 -0.46
C VAL A 322 5.31 20.78 0.17
N LEU A 323 5.66 21.28 1.34
CA LEU A 323 6.84 20.80 2.08
C LEU A 323 6.68 19.36 2.54
N TRP A 324 5.50 18.96 3.00
CA TRP A 324 5.21 17.58 3.35
C TRP A 324 5.48 16.63 2.17
N ALA A 325 4.89 16.90 1.00
CA ALA A 325 5.12 16.08 -0.20
C ALA A 325 6.59 16.12 -0.63
N GLY A 326 7.20 17.31 -0.66
CA GLY A 326 8.59 17.51 -1.06
C GLY A 326 9.58 16.79 -0.16
N VAL A 327 9.42 16.87 1.16
CA VAL A 327 10.28 16.19 2.13
C VAL A 327 10.25 14.67 1.91
N ILE A 328 9.06 14.07 1.73
CA ILE A 328 8.95 12.62 1.52
C ILE A 328 9.68 12.20 0.24
N VAL A 329 9.41 12.90 -0.88
CA VAL A 329 10.04 12.56 -2.16
C VAL A 329 11.55 12.73 -2.08
N LEU A 330 12.06 13.83 -1.51
CA LEU A 330 13.50 14.08 -1.39
C LEU A 330 14.18 13.08 -0.44
N PHE A 331 13.55 12.79 0.70
CA PHE A 331 14.09 11.84 1.68
C PHE A 331 14.31 10.45 1.05
N PHE A 332 13.29 9.91 0.38
CA PHE A 332 13.44 8.60 -0.26
C PHE A 332 14.24 8.64 -1.57
N SER A 333 14.29 9.78 -2.27
CA SER A 333 15.21 9.93 -3.42
C SER A 333 16.68 9.87 -3.01
N ALA A 334 17.02 10.33 -1.81
CA ALA A 334 18.36 10.26 -1.24
C ALA A 334 18.73 8.86 -0.72
N ALA A 335 17.73 8.03 -0.36
CA ALA A 335 17.98 6.66 0.12
C ALA A 335 18.56 5.76 -0.97
N GLN A 336 19.43 4.83 -0.60
CA GLN A 336 20.03 3.86 -1.54
C GLN A 336 19.03 2.77 -1.95
N SER A 337 18.26 2.24 -1.00
CA SER A 337 17.23 1.23 -1.28
C SER A 337 15.89 1.90 -1.59
N LYS A 338 15.27 1.57 -2.73
CA LYS A 338 14.06 2.21 -3.24
C LYS A 338 12.94 1.21 -3.53
N LEU A 339 11.73 1.58 -3.12
CA LEU A 339 10.48 0.88 -3.50
C LEU A 339 9.44 1.91 -3.96
N PRO A 340 8.59 1.57 -4.95
CA PRO A 340 7.57 2.50 -5.47
C PRO A 340 6.64 3.06 -4.38
N ALA A 341 6.27 2.23 -3.42
CA ALA A 341 5.33 2.59 -2.35
C ALA A 341 5.86 3.59 -1.31
N TYR A 342 7.19 3.85 -1.27
CA TYR A 342 7.76 4.78 -0.27
C TYR A 342 7.29 6.22 -0.40
N ILE A 343 6.87 6.65 -1.61
CA ILE A 343 6.32 8.01 -1.83
C ILE A 343 4.82 8.11 -1.57
N LEU A 344 4.16 7.00 -1.25
CA LEU A 344 2.71 6.98 -1.02
C LEU A 344 2.25 8.03 0.02
N PRO A 345 2.97 8.26 1.15
CA PRO A 345 2.58 9.27 2.13
C PRO A 345 2.65 10.73 1.63
N ALA A 346 3.18 11.00 0.42
CA ALA A 346 3.15 12.33 -0.19
C ALA A 346 1.81 12.63 -0.89
N LEU A 347 1.07 11.59 -1.30
CA LEU A 347 -0.16 11.75 -2.10
C LEU A 347 -1.27 12.52 -1.36
N PRO A 348 -1.52 12.32 -0.06
CA PRO A 348 -2.51 13.09 0.70
C PRO A 348 -2.26 14.60 0.66
N ALA A 349 -1.00 15.01 0.80
CA ALA A 349 -0.61 16.43 0.71
C ALA A 349 -0.83 17.00 -0.69
N ILE A 350 -0.45 16.24 -1.72
CA ILE A 350 -0.65 16.62 -3.13
C ILE A 350 -2.15 16.77 -3.42
N ALA A 351 -2.99 15.87 -2.93
CA ALA A 351 -4.44 15.91 -3.10
C ALA A 351 -5.06 17.17 -2.47
N LEU A 352 -4.63 17.54 -1.26
CA LEU A 352 -5.07 18.78 -0.58
C LEU A 352 -4.69 20.04 -1.37
N VAL A 353 -3.44 20.14 -1.82
CA VAL A 353 -2.95 21.28 -2.61
C VAL A 353 -3.72 21.38 -3.92
N LEU A 354 -3.82 20.28 -4.66
CA LEU A 354 -4.48 20.25 -5.96
C LEU A 354 -5.96 20.60 -5.84
N ALA A 355 -6.65 20.11 -4.80
CA ALA A 355 -8.05 20.40 -4.54
C ALA A 355 -8.30 21.89 -4.30
N ASN A 356 -7.48 22.52 -3.43
CA ASN A 356 -7.59 23.94 -3.14
C ASN A 356 -7.36 24.79 -4.41
N ARG A 357 -6.38 24.46 -5.22
CA ARG A 357 -6.05 25.20 -6.43
C ARG A 357 -7.11 25.06 -7.53
N ILE A 358 -7.58 23.83 -7.78
CA ILE A 358 -8.63 23.60 -8.79
C ILE A 358 -9.97 24.21 -8.37
N GLN A 359 -10.28 24.24 -7.07
CA GLN A 359 -11.51 24.88 -6.60
C GLN A 359 -11.51 26.39 -6.83
N THR A 360 -10.36 27.04 -6.64
CA THR A 360 -10.22 28.50 -6.75
C THR A 360 -10.03 29.01 -8.17
N ARG A 361 -9.79 28.12 -9.15
CA ARG A 361 -9.44 28.48 -10.54
C ARG A 361 -10.40 27.92 -11.58
N GLU A 362 -10.19 28.30 -12.84
CA GLU A 362 -10.91 27.77 -13.99
C GLU A 362 -10.56 26.30 -14.27
N ALA A 363 -11.47 25.57 -14.92
CA ALA A 363 -11.38 24.14 -15.18
C ALA A 363 -10.31 23.72 -16.22
N ASN A 364 -9.46 24.63 -16.68
CA ASN A 364 -8.51 24.35 -17.77
C ASN A 364 -7.51 23.24 -17.44
N SER A 365 -7.05 23.15 -16.18
CA SER A 365 -6.15 22.07 -15.76
C SER A 365 -6.83 20.69 -15.77
N LEU A 366 -8.13 20.59 -15.46
CA LEU A 366 -8.89 19.34 -15.52
C LEU A 366 -9.09 18.82 -16.95
N ARG A 367 -9.14 19.70 -17.97
CA ARG A 367 -9.20 19.27 -19.38
C ARG A 367 -7.97 18.46 -19.75
N TRP A 368 -6.79 18.88 -19.31
CA TRP A 368 -5.56 18.12 -19.52
C TRP A 368 -5.58 16.75 -18.82
N SER A 369 -6.15 16.65 -17.61
CA SER A 369 -6.35 15.37 -16.93
C SER A 369 -7.32 14.46 -17.68
N ALA A 370 -8.40 14.99 -18.20
CA ALA A 370 -9.38 14.22 -18.98
C ALA A 370 -8.80 13.71 -20.31
N TRP A 371 -8.09 14.58 -21.06
CA TRP A 371 -7.33 14.15 -22.24
C TRP A 371 -6.23 13.16 -21.90
N GLY A 372 -5.51 13.37 -20.79
CA GLY A 372 -4.47 12.45 -20.30
C GLY A 372 -5.02 11.07 -20.01
N SER A 373 -6.20 10.97 -19.38
CA SER A 373 -6.85 9.69 -19.12
C SER A 373 -7.18 8.94 -20.43
N ALA A 374 -7.80 9.63 -21.40
CA ALA A 374 -8.13 9.03 -22.69
C ALA A 374 -6.85 8.61 -23.45
N LEU A 375 -5.81 9.43 -23.46
CA LEU A 375 -4.53 9.13 -24.11
C LEU A 375 -3.86 7.91 -23.47
N VAL A 376 -3.83 7.83 -22.12
CA VAL A 376 -3.31 6.65 -21.40
C VAL A 376 -4.06 5.40 -21.82
N GLY A 377 -5.37 5.44 -21.89
CA GLY A 377 -6.17 4.30 -22.37
C GLY A 377 -5.80 3.87 -23.79
N ILE A 378 -5.62 4.83 -24.72
CA ILE A 378 -5.20 4.56 -26.11
C ILE A 378 -3.80 3.92 -26.14
N VAL A 379 -2.85 4.48 -25.38
CA VAL A 379 -1.48 3.96 -25.29
C VAL A 379 -1.49 2.54 -24.72
N LEU A 380 -2.31 2.28 -23.68
CA LEU A 380 -2.45 0.95 -23.09
C LEU A 380 -2.98 -0.07 -24.11
N ILE A 381 -3.96 0.29 -24.95
CA ILE A 381 -4.43 -0.60 -26.02
C ILE A 381 -3.27 -1.01 -26.95
N GLY A 382 -2.45 -0.04 -27.36
CA GLY A 382 -1.27 -0.31 -28.18
C GLY A 382 -0.25 -1.21 -27.48
N LEU A 383 0.02 -0.96 -26.20
CA LEU A 383 0.93 -1.79 -25.41
C LEU A 383 0.39 -3.21 -25.18
N ILE A 384 -0.92 -3.37 -24.90
CA ILE A 384 -1.55 -4.68 -24.73
C ILE A 384 -1.46 -5.49 -26.03
N ALA A 385 -1.63 -4.87 -27.20
CA ALA A 385 -1.46 -5.51 -28.47
C ALA A 385 -0.03 -6.02 -28.73
N LEU A 386 0.97 -5.40 -28.09
CA LEU A 386 2.39 -5.81 -28.15
C LEU A 386 2.77 -6.87 -27.12
N LEU A 387 1.98 -7.06 -26.04
CA LEU A 387 2.28 -8.00 -24.96
C LEU A 387 2.62 -9.41 -25.45
N PRO A 388 1.88 -10.03 -26.40
CA PRO A 388 2.20 -11.38 -26.86
C PRO A 388 3.58 -11.54 -27.49
N HIS A 389 4.20 -10.43 -27.92
CA HIS A 389 5.56 -10.41 -28.51
C HIS A 389 6.68 -10.26 -27.46
N LEU A 390 6.34 -10.03 -26.19
CA LEU A 390 7.30 -9.90 -25.10
C LEU A 390 7.56 -11.27 -24.44
N SER A 391 8.82 -11.64 -24.29
CA SER A 391 9.23 -12.92 -23.69
C SER A 391 8.69 -13.11 -22.27
N THR A 392 8.63 -12.03 -21.48
CA THR A 392 8.08 -12.03 -20.12
C THR A 392 6.58 -12.33 -20.09
N PHE A 393 5.81 -11.88 -21.09
CA PHE A 393 4.38 -12.16 -21.20
C PHE A 393 4.13 -13.56 -21.78
N ALA A 394 5.00 -14.02 -22.67
CA ALA A 394 4.97 -15.38 -23.20
C ALA A 394 5.17 -16.43 -22.08
N ALA A 395 5.86 -16.08 -20.99
CA ALA A 395 6.01 -16.93 -19.82
C ALA A 395 4.69 -17.16 -19.05
N LEU A 396 3.67 -16.29 -19.24
CA LEU A 396 2.31 -16.49 -18.69
C LEU A 396 1.48 -17.51 -19.49
N GLY A 397 2.01 -18.00 -20.62
CA GLY A 397 1.37 -19.02 -21.45
C GLY A 397 0.04 -18.57 -22.08
N GLU A 398 -0.79 -19.58 -22.40
CA GLU A 398 -2.12 -19.35 -22.97
C GLU A 398 -3.06 -18.62 -22.00
N GLU A 399 -2.91 -18.79 -20.68
CA GLU A 399 -3.71 -18.09 -19.68
C GLU A 399 -3.52 -16.58 -19.77
N GLY A 400 -2.29 -16.09 -19.89
CA GLY A 400 -2.02 -14.67 -20.06
C GLY A 400 -2.69 -14.07 -21.30
N THR A 401 -2.66 -14.78 -22.43
CA THR A 401 -3.24 -14.29 -23.69
C THR A 401 -4.76 -14.35 -23.71
N SER A 402 -5.36 -15.40 -23.17
CA SER A 402 -6.83 -15.59 -23.13
C SER A 402 -7.54 -14.55 -22.25
N HIS A 403 -6.86 -13.98 -21.25
CA HIS A 403 -7.43 -13.02 -20.31
C HIS A 403 -7.09 -11.55 -20.61
N THR A 404 -6.41 -11.26 -21.74
CA THR A 404 -6.19 -9.87 -22.20
C THR A 404 -7.47 -9.01 -22.36
N PRO A 405 -8.69 -9.56 -22.59
CA PRO A 405 -9.92 -8.75 -22.60
C PRO A 405 -10.14 -7.91 -21.34
N TRP A 406 -9.70 -8.35 -20.17
CA TRP A 406 -9.75 -7.56 -18.95
C TRP A 406 -8.91 -6.28 -19.05
N LEU A 407 -7.72 -6.38 -19.64
CA LEU A 407 -6.82 -5.24 -19.85
C LEU A 407 -7.37 -4.27 -20.89
N TYR A 408 -7.95 -4.79 -22.00
CA TYR A 408 -8.65 -3.95 -22.97
C TYR A 408 -9.86 -3.25 -22.37
N GLY A 409 -10.61 -3.93 -21.49
CA GLY A 409 -11.71 -3.33 -20.72
C GLY A 409 -11.22 -2.20 -19.81
N ALA A 410 -10.10 -2.39 -19.12
CA ALA A 410 -9.46 -1.36 -18.28
C ALA A 410 -9.06 -0.13 -19.10
N ALA A 411 -8.40 -0.34 -20.24
CA ALA A 411 -8.01 0.73 -21.17
C ALA A 411 -9.22 1.46 -21.74
N GLY A 412 -10.25 0.71 -22.17
CA GLY A 412 -11.52 1.24 -22.67
C GLY A 412 -12.25 2.10 -21.63
N THR A 413 -12.24 1.68 -20.38
CA THR A 413 -12.84 2.44 -19.26
C THR A 413 -12.16 3.81 -19.09
N LEU A 414 -10.82 3.89 -19.18
CA LEU A 414 -10.09 5.16 -19.15
C LEU A 414 -10.42 6.07 -20.33
N ILE A 415 -10.59 5.51 -21.54
CA ILE A 415 -10.96 6.29 -22.72
C ILE A 415 -12.37 6.85 -22.55
N VAL A 416 -13.35 6.01 -22.24
CA VAL A 416 -14.76 6.39 -22.14
C VAL A 416 -14.93 7.46 -21.05
N THR A 417 -14.38 7.22 -19.86
CA THR A 417 -14.52 8.17 -18.76
C THR A 417 -13.76 9.47 -19.01
N GLY A 418 -12.60 9.43 -19.68
CA GLY A 418 -11.86 10.60 -20.12
C GLY A 418 -12.66 11.46 -21.12
N VAL A 419 -13.22 10.85 -22.17
CA VAL A 419 -14.07 11.53 -23.16
C VAL A 419 -15.33 12.12 -22.52
N CYS A 420 -16.02 11.34 -21.66
CA CYS A 420 -17.20 11.83 -20.92
C CYS A 420 -16.84 12.98 -19.97
N ALA A 421 -15.64 12.96 -19.36
CA ALA A 421 -15.16 14.04 -18.52
C ALA A 421 -14.92 15.33 -19.34
N ILE A 422 -14.34 15.22 -20.56
CA ILE A 422 -14.17 16.36 -21.48
C ILE A 422 -15.53 16.96 -21.81
N TRP A 423 -16.51 16.14 -22.21
CA TRP A 423 -17.86 16.60 -22.52
C TRP A 423 -18.53 17.26 -21.30
N SER A 424 -18.37 16.70 -20.10
CA SER A 424 -18.87 17.28 -18.85
C SER A 424 -18.26 18.65 -18.56
N LEU A 425 -16.97 18.86 -18.84
CA LEU A 425 -16.28 20.13 -18.69
C LEU A 425 -16.75 21.19 -19.68
N HIS A 426 -17.14 20.83 -20.90
CA HIS A 426 -17.79 21.75 -21.85
C HIS A 426 -19.11 22.28 -21.30
N SER A 427 -19.85 21.45 -20.54
CA SER A 427 -21.11 21.83 -19.88
C SER A 427 -20.89 22.49 -18.50
N MET A 428 -19.68 22.95 -18.18
CA MET A 428 -19.28 23.61 -16.92
C MET A 428 -19.52 22.76 -15.65
N ARG A 429 -19.53 21.43 -15.76
CA ARG A 429 -19.81 20.47 -14.68
C ARG A 429 -18.52 19.88 -14.10
N LYS A 430 -17.68 20.71 -13.44
CA LYS A 430 -16.37 20.29 -12.88
C LYS A 430 -16.45 19.02 -12.00
N LEU A 431 -17.40 18.97 -11.05
CA LEU A 431 -17.52 17.84 -10.13
C LEU A 431 -17.84 16.53 -10.86
N ALA A 432 -18.76 16.59 -11.86
CA ALA A 432 -19.10 15.42 -12.66
C ALA A 432 -17.89 14.89 -13.45
N ALA A 433 -17.08 15.78 -14.03
CA ALA A 433 -15.85 15.39 -14.72
C ALA A 433 -14.85 14.71 -13.77
N ILE A 434 -14.66 15.22 -12.56
CA ILE A 434 -13.78 14.62 -11.54
C ILE A 434 -14.32 13.24 -11.12
N MET A 435 -15.63 13.11 -10.87
CA MET A 435 -16.24 11.83 -10.53
C MET A 435 -16.09 10.79 -11.65
N LEU A 436 -16.22 11.20 -12.93
CA LEU A 436 -15.97 10.33 -14.07
C LEU A 436 -14.52 9.83 -14.12
N LEU A 437 -13.54 10.70 -13.87
CA LEU A 437 -12.14 10.31 -13.82
C LEU A 437 -11.85 9.36 -12.63
N VAL A 438 -12.47 9.58 -11.46
CA VAL A 438 -12.39 8.64 -10.33
C VAL A 438 -12.96 7.29 -10.69
N VAL A 439 -14.16 7.26 -11.30
CA VAL A 439 -14.79 6.01 -11.79
C VAL A 439 -13.88 5.33 -12.82
N GLY A 440 -13.23 6.11 -13.69
CA GLY A 440 -12.24 5.60 -14.64
C GLY A 440 -11.08 4.90 -13.94
N THR A 441 -10.48 5.53 -12.92
CA THR A 441 -9.37 4.94 -12.17
C THR A 441 -9.80 3.69 -11.40
N LEU A 442 -10.87 3.77 -10.60
CA LEU A 442 -11.34 2.64 -9.80
C LEU A 442 -11.84 1.49 -10.68
N GLY A 443 -12.61 1.79 -11.73
CA GLY A 443 -13.13 0.78 -12.64
C GLY A 443 -12.04 0.08 -13.43
N SER A 444 -11.10 0.84 -14.03
CA SER A 444 -9.96 0.25 -14.74
C SER A 444 -9.05 -0.55 -13.79
N GLY A 445 -8.84 -0.08 -12.56
CA GLY A 445 -8.05 -0.80 -11.56
C GLY A 445 -8.70 -2.13 -11.16
N ASN A 446 -10.01 -2.17 -10.91
CA ASN A 446 -10.73 -3.43 -10.64
C ASN A 446 -10.66 -4.41 -11.82
N LEU A 447 -10.69 -3.92 -13.06
CA LEU A 447 -10.51 -4.78 -14.25
C LEU A 447 -9.07 -5.32 -14.35
N VAL A 448 -8.06 -4.53 -13.97
CA VAL A 448 -6.67 -5.02 -13.84
C VAL A 448 -6.58 -6.11 -12.78
N PHE A 449 -7.27 -5.98 -11.65
CA PHE A 449 -7.31 -7.06 -10.65
C PHE A 449 -8.03 -8.30 -11.15
N GLY A 450 -9.05 -8.17 -12.01
CA GLY A 450 -9.65 -9.30 -12.72
C GLY A 450 -8.66 -10.04 -13.61
N PHE A 451 -7.77 -9.33 -14.33
CA PHE A 451 -6.67 -9.94 -15.06
C PHE A 451 -5.67 -10.62 -14.12
N LEU A 452 -5.25 -9.94 -13.05
CA LEU A 452 -4.30 -10.50 -12.08
C LEU A 452 -4.82 -11.77 -11.40
N HIS A 453 -6.13 -11.85 -11.13
CA HIS A 453 -6.76 -13.08 -10.65
C HIS A 453 -6.64 -14.22 -11.66
N ALA A 454 -6.85 -13.92 -12.94
CA ALA A 454 -6.76 -14.94 -13.99
C ALA A 454 -5.36 -15.56 -14.15
N VAL A 455 -4.31 -14.79 -13.80
CA VAL A 455 -2.90 -15.20 -13.90
C VAL A 455 -2.23 -15.39 -12.53
N ASP A 456 -2.98 -15.44 -11.44
CA ASP A 456 -2.46 -15.44 -10.06
C ASP A 456 -1.62 -16.66 -9.72
N ALA A 457 -1.84 -17.82 -10.38
CA ALA A 457 -1.00 -19.01 -10.26
C ALA A 457 0.51 -18.72 -10.50
N ASN A 458 0.83 -17.66 -11.25
CA ASN A 458 2.21 -17.24 -11.48
C ASN A 458 2.78 -16.41 -10.30
N PHE A 459 1.95 -15.92 -9.39
CA PHE A 459 2.32 -14.97 -8.33
C PHE A 459 1.94 -15.43 -6.92
N SER A 460 1.09 -16.46 -6.80
CA SER A 460 0.61 -17.03 -5.55
C SER A 460 0.74 -18.55 -5.56
N SER A 461 0.87 -19.15 -4.39
CA SER A 461 0.81 -20.61 -4.23
C SER A 461 -0.58 -21.12 -3.85
N GLU A 462 -1.61 -20.24 -3.81
CA GLU A 462 -2.98 -20.58 -3.44
C GLU A 462 -3.51 -21.81 -4.18
N ARG A 463 -3.75 -21.69 -5.49
CA ARG A 463 -4.31 -22.77 -6.32
C ARG A 463 -3.47 -24.04 -6.28
N PHE A 464 -2.14 -23.88 -6.23
CA PHE A 464 -1.24 -25.02 -6.14
C PHE A 464 -1.43 -25.82 -4.86
N ILE A 465 -1.55 -25.11 -3.70
CA ILE A 465 -1.74 -25.75 -2.39
C ILE A 465 -3.18 -26.27 -2.24
N GLU A 466 -4.19 -25.52 -2.67
CA GLU A 466 -5.58 -25.99 -2.68
C GLU A 466 -5.75 -27.31 -3.45
N ASP A 467 -5.21 -27.36 -4.66
CA ASP A 467 -5.21 -28.57 -5.46
C ASP A 467 -4.38 -29.72 -4.83
N LEU A 468 -3.28 -29.37 -4.12
CA LEU A 468 -2.46 -30.36 -3.41
C LEU A 468 -3.23 -30.95 -2.21
N THR A 469 -3.98 -30.11 -1.49
CA THR A 469 -4.72 -30.50 -0.26
C THR A 469 -6.14 -31.00 -0.55
N GLY A 470 -6.62 -30.84 -1.78
CA GLY A 470 -7.97 -31.23 -2.21
C GLY A 470 -8.19 -32.75 -2.17
N GLU A 471 -9.47 -33.17 -2.18
CA GLU A 471 -9.91 -34.56 -2.02
C GLU A 471 -9.30 -35.54 -3.04
N ARG A 472 -8.84 -35.06 -4.19
CA ARG A 472 -8.26 -35.91 -5.25
C ARG A 472 -6.81 -36.30 -5.02
N THR A 473 -6.13 -35.65 -4.08
CA THR A 473 -4.71 -35.87 -3.80
C THR A 473 -4.56 -36.59 -2.46
N PRO A 474 -3.72 -37.64 -2.35
CA PRO A 474 -3.52 -38.37 -1.09
C PRO A 474 -2.65 -37.59 -0.13
N PHE A 475 -2.94 -36.31 0.05
CA PHE A 475 -2.21 -35.40 0.92
C PHE A 475 -2.61 -35.65 2.39
N ARG A 476 -1.61 -35.67 3.28
CA ARG A 476 -1.81 -35.78 4.71
C ARG A 476 -1.22 -34.55 5.40
N SER A 477 -2.06 -33.79 6.09
CA SER A 477 -1.64 -32.57 6.80
C SER A 477 -0.82 -32.83 8.08
N ASP A 478 -0.83 -34.06 8.59
CA ASP A 478 -0.18 -34.48 9.85
C ASP A 478 1.28 -34.94 9.66
N VAL A 479 1.78 -35.04 8.42
CA VAL A 479 3.12 -35.54 8.11
C VAL A 479 4.12 -34.41 7.86
N PRO A 480 5.44 -34.65 7.97
CA PRO A 480 6.46 -33.62 7.69
C PRO A 480 6.32 -33.03 6.30
N PHE A 481 6.48 -31.69 6.22
CA PHE A 481 6.49 -30.95 4.98
C PHE A 481 7.75 -30.07 4.93
N TYR A 482 8.58 -30.28 3.91
CA TYR A 482 9.87 -29.62 3.74
C TYR A 482 9.81 -28.61 2.61
N SER A 483 10.54 -27.47 2.73
CA SER A 483 10.78 -26.51 1.65
C SER A 483 12.26 -26.50 1.32
N LEU A 484 12.62 -26.90 0.08
CA LEU A 484 14.00 -27.19 -0.30
C LEU A 484 14.59 -26.06 -1.15
N ALA A 485 15.73 -25.53 -0.71
CA ALA A 485 16.53 -24.51 -1.37
C ALA A 485 15.82 -23.16 -1.63
N GLU A 486 14.57 -23.06 -1.33
CA GLU A 486 13.68 -21.92 -1.52
C GLU A 486 12.67 -21.79 -0.37
N PHE A 487 12.16 -20.58 -0.17
CA PHE A 487 11.06 -20.33 0.73
C PHE A 487 10.05 -19.40 0.08
N ASP A 488 8.83 -19.89 -0.10
CA ASP A 488 7.68 -19.09 -0.48
C ASP A 488 6.82 -18.82 0.77
N PRO A 489 6.72 -17.55 1.24
CA PRO A 489 5.99 -17.20 2.45
C PRO A 489 4.48 -17.49 2.40
N SER A 490 3.89 -17.67 1.21
CA SER A 490 2.46 -17.99 1.07
C SER A 490 2.17 -19.47 1.35
N VAL A 491 3.16 -20.35 1.15
CA VAL A 491 2.98 -21.81 1.38
C VAL A 491 2.58 -22.14 2.82
N PRO A 492 3.27 -21.67 3.89
CA PRO A 492 2.85 -21.95 5.25
C PRO A 492 1.49 -21.34 5.61
N PHE A 493 1.11 -20.20 4.99
CA PHE A 493 -0.21 -19.60 5.16
C PHE A 493 -1.30 -20.53 4.64
N TYR A 494 -1.23 -20.97 3.39
CA TYR A 494 -2.23 -21.85 2.77
C TYR A 494 -2.21 -23.29 3.34
N LEU A 495 -1.07 -23.76 3.86
CA LEU A 495 -1.00 -25.01 4.62
C LEU A 495 -1.49 -24.88 6.06
N SER A 496 -1.76 -23.65 6.54
CA SER A 496 -2.12 -23.32 7.93
C SER A 496 -1.10 -23.84 8.97
N ARG A 497 0.17 -24.02 8.57
CA ARG A 497 1.25 -24.49 9.44
C ARG A 497 2.65 -24.14 8.91
N PRO A 498 3.66 -24.04 9.79
CA PRO A 498 5.04 -23.89 9.36
C PRO A 498 5.55 -25.11 8.57
N VAL A 499 6.49 -24.87 7.66
CA VAL A 499 7.21 -25.90 6.90
C VAL A 499 8.68 -25.98 7.35
N THR A 500 9.29 -27.16 7.29
CA THR A 500 10.70 -27.32 7.65
C THR A 500 11.60 -26.84 6.49
N LEU A 501 12.40 -25.81 6.73
CA LEU A 501 13.31 -25.25 5.73
C LEU A 501 14.56 -26.11 5.60
N VAL A 502 15.01 -26.29 4.34
CA VAL A 502 16.20 -27.06 4.01
C VAL A 502 17.09 -26.24 3.09
N SER A 503 18.34 -26.03 3.47
CA SER A 503 19.35 -25.33 2.64
C SER A 503 18.87 -23.99 2.09
N THR A 504 18.05 -23.28 2.88
CA THR A 504 17.46 -21.96 2.53
C THR A 504 18.00 -20.94 3.50
N ARG A 505 18.31 -19.72 3.00
CA ARG A 505 18.73 -18.60 3.85
C ARG A 505 17.91 -17.34 3.55
N GLY A 506 18.15 -16.68 2.44
CA GLY A 506 17.41 -15.49 1.99
C GLY A 506 17.10 -14.47 3.09
N GLU A 507 15.89 -13.96 3.11
CA GLU A 507 15.38 -13.00 4.11
C GLU A 507 15.23 -13.60 5.52
N LEU A 508 15.18 -14.93 5.66
CA LEU A 508 15.12 -15.61 6.94
C LEU A 508 16.51 -15.81 7.59
N GLY A 509 17.58 -15.41 6.92
CA GLY A 509 18.96 -15.57 7.41
C GLY A 509 19.16 -15.19 8.87
N PRO A 510 18.76 -13.98 9.32
CA PRO A 510 18.90 -13.56 10.72
C PRO A 510 18.10 -14.43 11.70
N GLY A 511 16.89 -14.87 11.31
CA GLY A 511 16.08 -15.79 12.11
C GLY A 511 16.71 -17.18 12.21
N ILE A 512 17.30 -17.66 11.12
CA ILE A 512 18.03 -18.94 11.07
C ILE A 512 19.29 -18.86 11.97
N ASP A 513 20.03 -17.77 11.92
CA ASP A 513 21.22 -17.59 12.75
C ASP A 513 20.87 -17.56 14.27
N ALA A 514 19.70 -17.00 14.61
CA ALA A 514 19.21 -16.99 15.97
C ALA A 514 18.63 -18.33 16.44
N GLU A 515 18.07 -19.14 15.53
CA GLU A 515 17.38 -20.40 15.83
C GLU A 515 17.79 -21.53 14.83
N PRO A 516 19.10 -21.87 14.71
CA PRO A 516 19.60 -22.78 13.67
C PRO A 516 19.07 -24.21 13.80
N TYR A 517 18.64 -24.60 15.00
CA TYR A 517 18.07 -25.92 15.27
C TYR A 517 16.69 -26.14 14.64
N LYS A 518 16.02 -25.11 14.13
CA LYS A 518 14.71 -25.20 13.47
C LYS A 518 14.79 -25.47 11.97
N VAL A 519 15.98 -25.52 11.41
CA VAL A 519 16.20 -25.69 9.98
C VAL A 519 17.19 -26.82 9.69
N ILE A 520 17.09 -27.41 8.52
CA ILE A 520 18.07 -28.37 8.03
C ILE A 520 19.07 -27.60 7.17
N SER A 521 20.32 -27.50 7.63
CA SER A 521 21.31 -26.57 7.08
C SER A 521 21.79 -26.93 5.68
N THR A 522 21.81 -28.22 5.32
CA THR A 522 22.32 -28.66 4.01
C THR A 522 21.40 -29.68 3.34
N MET A 523 21.56 -29.79 2.01
CA MET A 523 20.81 -30.74 1.21
C MET A 523 21.22 -32.20 1.53
N GLU A 524 22.48 -32.44 1.87
CA GLU A 524 22.99 -33.77 2.22
C GLU A 524 22.37 -34.28 3.52
N LEU A 525 22.22 -33.42 4.52
CA LEU A 525 21.51 -33.77 5.76
C LEU A 525 20.05 -34.13 5.49
N PHE A 526 19.39 -33.35 4.62
CA PHE A 526 18.03 -33.65 4.20
C PHE A 526 17.92 -35.00 3.49
N GLU A 527 18.83 -35.29 2.53
CA GLU A 527 18.85 -36.58 1.85
C GLU A 527 18.97 -37.76 2.83
N GLY A 528 19.83 -37.62 3.86
CA GLY A 528 19.97 -38.60 4.93
C GLY A 528 18.67 -38.81 5.73
N ILE A 529 18.04 -37.69 6.16
CA ILE A 529 16.75 -37.72 6.88
C ILE A 529 15.67 -38.30 5.99
N TRP A 530 15.58 -37.91 4.72
CA TRP A 530 14.59 -38.39 3.77
C TRP A 530 14.71 -39.89 3.53
N ARG A 531 15.94 -40.42 3.41
CA ARG A 531 16.20 -41.86 3.24
C ARG A 531 15.88 -42.67 4.49
N ALA A 532 16.16 -42.10 5.66
CA ALA A 532 15.87 -42.73 6.95
C ALA A 532 14.38 -42.62 7.38
N GLN A 533 13.59 -41.79 6.73
CA GLN A 533 12.18 -41.55 7.07
C GLN A 533 11.35 -42.81 6.83
N GLU A 534 10.75 -43.41 7.83
CA GLU A 534 9.90 -44.62 7.71
C GLU A 534 8.47 -44.32 7.25
N GLY A 535 7.99 -43.08 7.50
CA GLY A 535 6.64 -42.63 7.19
C GLY A 535 6.53 -41.79 5.91
N GLN A 536 5.30 -41.39 5.63
CA GLN A 536 5.00 -40.44 4.57
C GLN A 536 5.56 -39.04 4.90
N ALA A 537 6.12 -38.36 3.92
CA ALA A 537 6.58 -36.97 4.01
C ALA A 537 6.43 -36.29 2.64
N TYR A 538 6.38 -34.98 2.64
CA TYR A 538 6.33 -34.17 1.42
C TYR A 538 7.46 -33.14 1.40
N ALA A 539 7.87 -32.77 0.20
CA ALA A 539 8.82 -31.67 0.02
C ALA A 539 8.43 -30.84 -1.21
N ILE A 540 8.39 -29.51 -1.04
CA ILE A 540 8.19 -28.54 -2.11
C ILE A 540 9.52 -27.95 -2.53
N MET A 541 9.71 -27.74 -3.84
CA MET A 541 10.93 -27.21 -4.44
C MET A 541 10.67 -26.66 -5.84
N ARG A 542 11.69 -26.04 -6.43
CA ARG A 542 11.70 -25.72 -7.87
C ARG A 542 12.07 -26.93 -8.73
N PRO A 543 11.72 -26.92 -10.03
CA PRO A 543 12.08 -27.98 -10.97
C PRO A 543 13.59 -28.28 -11.03
N GLU A 544 14.45 -27.25 -10.87
CA GLU A 544 15.90 -27.40 -10.88
C GLU A 544 16.38 -28.25 -9.68
N THR A 545 15.82 -28.02 -8.50
CA THR A 545 16.11 -28.80 -7.29
C THR A 545 15.64 -30.24 -7.43
N LEU A 546 14.48 -30.46 -8.06
CA LEU A 546 14.00 -31.82 -8.38
C LEU A 546 14.97 -32.56 -9.31
N ALA A 547 15.47 -31.89 -10.36
CA ALA A 547 16.45 -32.47 -11.28
C ALA A 547 17.74 -32.91 -10.56
N TYR A 548 18.23 -32.05 -9.64
CA TYR A 548 19.38 -32.37 -8.78
C TYR A 548 19.13 -33.63 -7.93
N LEU A 549 17.98 -33.71 -7.24
CA LEU A 549 17.64 -34.85 -6.37
C LEU A 549 17.43 -36.15 -7.17
N ARG A 550 16.90 -36.07 -8.40
CA ARG A 550 16.79 -37.22 -9.30
C ARG A 550 18.16 -37.80 -9.67
N GLN A 551 19.13 -36.94 -9.96
CA GLN A 551 20.52 -37.36 -10.25
C GLN A 551 21.19 -38.06 -9.04
N ARG A 552 20.81 -37.66 -7.83
CA ARG A 552 21.29 -38.26 -6.58
C ARG A 552 20.55 -39.55 -6.19
N GLY A 553 19.58 -39.98 -6.99
CA GLY A 553 18.81 -41.21 -6.75
C GLY A 553 18.01 -41.17 -5.45
N LEU A 554 17.40 -40.01 -5.11
CA LEU A 554 16.53 -39.94 -3.92
C LEU A 554 15.22 -40.71 -4.15
N PRO A 555 14.79 -41.59 -3.22
CA PRO A 555 13.53 -42.31 -3.36
C PRO A 555 12.35 -41.33 -3.19
N MET A 556 11.65 -41.02 -4.28
CA MET A 556 10.57 -40.06 -4.29
C MET A 556 9.57 -40.33 -5.40
N VAL A 557 8.35 -39.82 -5.21
CA VAL A 557 7.30 -39.82 -6.22
C VAL A 557 6.85 -38.36 -6.37
N GLU A 558 6.78 -37.88 -7.59
CA GLU A 558 6.18 -36.59 -7.89
C GLU A 558 4.69 -36.65 -7.61
N VAL A 559 4.20 -35.77 -6.73
CA VAL A 559 2.80 -35.69 -6.31
C VAL A 559 2.08 -34.66 -7.17
N LYS A 560 2.69 -33.47 -7.35
CA LYS A 560 2.13 -32.36 -8.11
C LYS A 560 3.23 -31.43 -8.64
N SER A 561 2.98 -30.84 -9.80
CA SER A 561 3.82 -29.79 -10.39
C SER A 561 2.95 -28.78 -11.14
N ASP A 562 3.33 -27.49 -11.08
CA ASP A 562 2.70 -26.39 -11.85
C ASP A 562 3.71 -25.65 -12.73
N GLY A 563 4.93 -26.18 -12.89
CA GLY A 563 6.04 -25.56 -13.61
C GLY A 563 6.84 -24.57 -12.78
N ARG A 564 6.28 -23.98 -11.71
CA ARG A 564 6.96 -23.11 -10.74
C ARG A 564 7.39 -23.91 -9.49
N HIS A 565 6.49 -24.75 -9.01
CA HIS A 565 6.70 -25.60 -7.86
C HIS A 565 6.52 -27.07 -8.22
N VAL A 566 7.27 -27.91 -7.52
CA VAL A 566 7.08 -29.35 -7.54
C VAL A 566 6.99 -29.86 -6.13
N VAL A 567 5.97 -30.67 -5.84
CA VAL A 567 5.86 -31.43 -4.59
C VAL A 567 6.19 -32.89 -4.86
N ILE A 568 7.16 -33.39 -4.12
CA ILE A 568 7.45 -34.82 -4.05
C ILE A 568 6.91 -35.42 -2.76
N GLY A 569 6.50 -36.65 -2.82
CA GLY A 569 6.12 -37.47 -1.68
C GLY A 569 7.07 -38.65 -1.50
N ARG A 570 7.30 -39.06 -0.25
CA ARG A 570 7.91 -40.33 0.06
C ARG A 570 6.82 -41.37 0.24
N ARG A 571 6.93 -42.48 -0.45
CA ARG A 571 6.09 -43.65 -0.18
C ARG A 571 6.72 -44.46 0.95
N PRO A 572 5.94 -44.93 1.93
CA PRO A 572 6.41 -46.00 2.83
C PRO A 572 6.82 -47.21 1.97
N GLU A 573 7.97 -47.78 2.24
CA GLU A 573 8.32 -49.08 1.70
C GLU A 573 7.27 -50.08 2.23
N LYS A 574 6.67 -50.86 1.33
CA LYS A 574 5.65 -51.87 1.67
C LYS A 574 6.28 -53.00 2.46
#